data_9fe0ac4ec4e72d460edb7aebc27e8a98
#
_entry.id   9fe0ac4ec4e72d460edb7aebc27e8a98
#
_cell.length_a   1.000
_cell.length_b   1.000
_cell.length_c   1.000
_cell.angle_alpha   90.00
_cell.angle_beta   90.00
_cell.angle_gamma   90.00
#
_symmetry.space_group_name_H-M   'P 1'
#
loop_
_entity.id
_entity.type
_entity.pdbx_description
1 polymer ?
#
loop_
_entity_poly.entity_id
_entity_poly.type
_entity_poly.pdbx_seq_one_letter_code
_entity_poly.pdbx_strand_id
1 'polypeptide(L)'
;MRLLTAVPLALLAASSAFAQDIPPDKVIHYRQGVYTMIGWNFGPMGAMVKGQVPFDAAEFSKRAERVAWLAQQIEEGFPPGSDTGATTDAKPGIWQDFADFQAKLADLQRESQALATTAKAGDEAATKAQFIKTAGT
;
A
#
# COMPACT_ATOMS: atom_id res chain seq x y z
N MET A 1 -14.71 -48.02 -45.36
CA MET A 1 -13.42 -47.53 -44.83
C MET A 1 -13.51 -46.01 -44.77
N ARG A 2 -13.83 -45.45 -43.58
CA ARG A 2 -13.98 -43.99 -43.37
C ARG A 2 -12.82 -43.53 -42.55
N LEU A 3 -11.96 -42.74 -43.15
CA LEU A 3 -10.82 -42.07 -42.50
C LEU A 3 -11.34 -40.85 -41.75
N LEU A 4 -11.29 -40.90 -40.42
CA LEU A 4 -11.51 -39.77 -39.54
C LEU A 4 -10.19 -39.00 -39.41
N THR A 5 -10.09 -37.85 -40.04
CA THR A 5 -8.99 -36.89 -39.84
C THR A 5 -9.26 -36.08 -38.58
N ALA A 6 -8.49 -36.36 -37.54
CA ALA A 6 -8.47 -35.54 -36.35
C ALA A 6 -7.66 -34.23 -36.60
N VAL A 7 -8.36 -33.11 -36.50
CA VAL A 7 -7.70 -31.76 -36.51
C VAL A 7 -7.28 -31.45 -35.08
N PRO A 8 -6.00 -31.20 -34.82
CA PRO A 8 -5.58 -30.70 -33.51
C PRO A 8 -5.98 -29.25 -33.36
N LEU A 9 -6.84 -28.97 -32.40
CA LEU A 9 -7.19 -27.64 -31.94
C LEU A 9 -6.00 -27.09 -31.11
N ALA A 10 -5.12 -26.31 -31.74
CA ALA A 10 -4.07 -25.58 -31.06
C ALA A 10 -4.69 -24.42 -30.29
N LEU A 11 -4.83 -24.59 -28.97
CA LEU A 11 -5.15 -23.49 -28.06
C LEU A 11 -3.94 -22.54 -28.02
N LEU A 12 -4.01 -21.43 -28.75
CA LEU A 12 -3.11 -20.29 -28.52
C LEU A 12 -3.52 -19.67 -27.19
N ALA A 13 -2.75 -19.97 -26.15
CA ALA A 13 -2.72 -19.18 -24.93
C ALA A 13 -2.11 -17.82 -25.26
N ALA A 14 -2.94 -16.85 -25.60
CA ALA A 14 -2.53 -15.46 -25.64
C ALA A 14 -2.30 -14.98 -24.20
N SER A 15 -1.10 -15.19 -23.68
CA SER A 15 -0.66 -14.54 -22.46
C SER A 15 -0.58 -13.05 -22.74
N SER A 16 -1.55 -12.30 -22.22
CA SER A 16 -1.61 -10.85 -22.30
C SER A 16 -0.45 -10.27 -21.48
N ALA A 17 0.68 -10.05 -22.12
CA ALA A 17 1.78 -9.27 -21.58
C ALA A 17 1.40 -7.78 -21.66
N PHE A 18 0.52 -7.31 -20.79
CA PHE A 18 0.39 -5.89 -20.47
C PHE A 18 1.21 -5.57 -19.21
N ALA A 19 2.45 -6.04 -19.14
CA ALA A 19 3.45 -5.40 -18.31
C ALA A 19 3.92 -4.19 -19.13
N GLN A 20 3.31 -3.02 -18.91
CA GLN A 20 3.90 -1.77 -19.36
C GLN A 20 5.25 -1.67 -18.66
N ASP A 21 6.34 -1.57 -19.42
CA ASP A 21 7.66 -1.21 -18.91
C ASP A 21 7.61 0.24 -18.44
N ILE A 22 7.13 0.43 -17.20
CA ILE A 22 7.12 1.76 -16.59
C ILE A 22 8.56 2.10 -16.22
N PRO A 23 9.12 3.22 -16.70
CA PRO A 23 10.48 3.61 -16.35
C PRO A 23 10.69 3.68 -14.83
N PRO A 24 11.83 3.20 -14.31
CA PRO A 24 12.09 3.15 -12.87
C PRO A 24 11.95 4.48 -12.15
N ASP A 25 12.33 5.60 -12.78
CA ASP A 25 12.16 6.95 -12.23
C ASP A 25 10.69 7.27 -11.97
N LYS A 26 9.77 6.86 -12.84
CA LYS A 26 8.32 7.07 -12.67
C LYS A 26 7.77 6.28 -11.50
N VAL A 27 8.21 5.03 -11.35
CA VAL A 27 7.83 4.17 -10.23
C VAL A 27 8.34 4.73 -8.91
N ILE A 28 9.59 5.22 -8.89
CA ILE A 28 10.18 5.86 -7.70
C ILE A 28 9.36 7.10 -7.31
N HIS A 29 9.04 7.97 -8.24
CA HIS A 29 8.21 9.15 -7.98
C HIS A 29 6.79 8.76 -7.51
N TYR A 30 6.20 7.71 -8.09
CA TYR A 30 4.90 7.20 -7.66
C TYR A 30 4.92 6.80 -6.17
N ARG A 31 5.85 5.93 -5.75
CA ARG A 31 5.91 5.50 -4.35
C ARG A 31 6.21 6.65 -3.38
N GLN A 32 7.07 7.58 -3.79
CA GLN A 32 7.33 8.79 -3.00
C GLN A 32 6.07 9.64 -2.82
N GLY A 33 5.25 9.76 -3.85
CA GLY A 33 3.94 10.41 -3.79
C GLY A 33 2.98 9.72 -2.84
N VAL A 34 2.90 8.39 -2.88
CA VAL A 34 2.06 7.60 -1.96
C VAL A 34 2.48 7.84 -0.51
N TYR A 35 3.77 7.74 -0.19
CA TYR A 35 4.26 8.00 1.17
C TYR A 35 4.06 9.44 1.61
N THR A 36 4.21 10.41 0.70
CA THR A 36 3.91 11.83 1.00
C THR A 36 2.45 12.01 1.39
N MET A 37 1.53 11.37 0.66
CA MET A 37 0.10 11.43 0.98
C MET A 37 -0.24 10.71 2.29
N ILE A 38 0.42 9.59 2.59
CA ILE A 38 0.27 8.91 3.88
C ILE A 38 0.72 9.85 5.00
N GLY A 39 1.90 10.45 4.90
CA GLY A 39 2.43 11.40 5.89
C GLY A 39 1.53 12.62 6.09
N TRP A 40 0.97 13.16 5.01
CA TRP A 40 0.01 14.27 5.04
C TRP A 40 -1.25 13.96 5.86
N ASN A 41 -1.71 12.72 5.80
CA ASN A 41 -2.88 12.30 6.58
C ASN A 41 -2.49 11.84 8.00
N PHE A 42 -1.38 11.13 8.15
CA PHE A 42 -0.95 10.54 9.41
C PHE A 42 -0.46 11.59 10.43
N GLY A 43 0.25 12.63 9.95
CA GLY A 43 0.78 13.69 10.81
C GLY A 43 -0.28 14.39 11.66
N PRO A 44 -1.35 14.95 11.08
CA PRO A 44 -2.44 15.56 11.85
C PRO A 44 -3.13 14.60 12.82
N MET A 45 -3.31 13.32 12.46
CA MET A 45 -3.83 12.31 13.39
C MET A 45 -2.89 12.14 14.59
N GLY A 46 -1.58 12.10 14.35
CA GLY A 46 -0.59 12.03 15.41
C GLY A 46 -0.62 13.24 16.34
N ALA A 47 -0.84 14.45 15.82
CA ALA A 47 -1.01 15.65 16.62
C ALA A 47 -2.25 15.58 17.54
N MET A 48 -3.36 15.04 17.02
CA MET A 48 -4.58 14.79 17.83
C MET A 48 -4.34 13.74 18.93
N VAL A 49 -3.64 12.65 18.60
CA VAL A 49 -3.36 11.58 19.58
C VAL A 49 -2.45 12.07 20.70
N LYS A 50 -1.47 12.94 20.38
CA LYS A 50 -0.55 13.55 21.35
C LYS A 50 -1.18 14.72 22.14
N GLY A 51 -2.41 15.11 21.84
CA GLY A 51 -3.06 16.25 22.47
C GLY A 51 -2.46 17.62 22.09
N GLN A 52 -1.72 17.70 21.00
CA GLN A 52 -1.15 18.96 20.48
C GLN A 52 -2.21 19.85 19.83
N VAL A 53 -3.28 19.22 19.33
CA VAL A 53 -4.49 19.87 18.82
C VAL A 53 -5.73 19.11 19.37
N PRO A 54 -6.91 19.76 19.42
CA PRO A 54 -8.14 19.08 19.82
C PRO A 54 -8.43 17.84 18.96
N PHE A 55 -8.97 16.80 19.57
CA PHE A 55 -9.37 15.59 18.86
C PHE A 55 -10.69 15.84 18.12
N ASP A 56 -10.62 15.79 16.79
CA ASP A 56 -11.79 15.86 15.90
C ASP A 56 -12.06 14.47 15.31
N ALA A 57 -13.08 13.79 15.81
CA ALA A 57 -13.41 12.43 15.44
C ALA A 57 -13.76 12.29 13.95
N ALA A 58 -14.43 13.27 13.36
CA ALA A 58 -14.83 13.24 11.94
C ALA A 58 -13.62 13.41 11.02
N GLU A 59 -12.75 14.37 11.32
CA GLU A 59 -11.53 14.59 10.56
C GLU A 59 -10.54 13.43 10.73
N PHE A 60 -10.44 12.87 11.94
CA PHE A 60 -9.62 11.70 12.20
C PHE A 60 -10.08 10.50 11.36
N SER A 61 -11.37 10.19 11.39
CA SER A 61 -11.97 9.08 10.64
C SER A 61 -11.71 9.21 9.14
N LYS A 62 -11.93 10.40 8.59
CA LYS A 62 -11.68 10.69 7.17
C LYS A 62 -10.21 10.49 6.77
N ARG A 63 -9.26 10.89 7.63
CA ARG A 63 -7.83 10.68 7.40
C ARG A 63 -7.43 9.21 7.52
N ALA A 64 -7.98 8.50 8.50
CA ALA A 64 -7.74 7.07 8.68
C ALA A 64 -8.21 6.24 7.47
N GLU A 65 -9.38 6.56 6.91
CA GLU A 65 -9.87 5.92 5.69
C GLU A 65 -8.92 6.14 4.50
N ARG A 66 -8.38 7.35 4.36
CA ARG A 66 -7.40 7.67 3.31
C ARG A 66 -6.10 6.89 3.47
N VAL A 67 -5.58 6.80 4.70
CA VAL A 67 -4.36 6.01 4.99
C VAL A 67 -4.59 4.54 4.67
N ALA A 68 -5.72 3.96 5.09
CA ALA A 68 -6.06 2.57 4.78
C ALA A 68 -6.12 2.31 3.27
N TRP A 69 -6.66 3.24 2.49
CA TRP A 69 -6.69 3.13 1.03
C TRP A 69 -5.29 3.27 0.42
N LEU A 70 -4.50 4.26 0.87
CA LEU A 70 -3.14 4.49 0.38
C LEU A 70 -2.20 3.31 0.69
N ALA A 71 -2.36 2.65 1.83
CA ALA A 71 -1.57 1.48 2.19
C ALA A 71 -1.71 0.33 1.19
N GLN A 72 -2.84 0.22 0.49
CA GLN A 72 -3.06 -0.78 -0.57
C GLN A 72 -2.28 -0.46 -1.85
N GLN A 73 -1.84 0.78 -2.03
CA GLN A 73 -1.14 1.25 -3.24
C GLN A 73 0.38 1.11 -3.13
N ILE A 74 0.92 0.79 -1.95
CA ILE A 74 2.36 0.83 -1.70
C ILE A 74 3.11 -0.21 -2.55
N GLU A 75 2.62 -1.46 -2.62
CA GLU A 75 3.35 -2.58 -3.22
C GLU A 75 3.69 -2.34 -4.68
N GLU A 76 2.78 -1.76 -5.45
CA GLU A 76 3.00 -1.49 -6.89
C GLU A 76 4.12 -0.47 -7.16
N GLY A 77 4.55 0.28 -6.12
CA GLY A 77 5.69 1.19 -6.17
C GLY A 77 7.06 0.51 -6.00
N PHE A 78 7.11 -0.84 -5.89
CA PHE A 78 8.33 -1.59 -5.62
C PHE A 78 8.56 -2.77 -6.59
N PRO A 79 8.31 -2.62 -7.90
CA PRO A 79 8.60 -3.70 -8.85
C PRO A 79 10.11 -3.98 -8.91
N PRO A 80 10.52 -5.17 -9.40
CA PRO A 80 11.92 -5.47 -9.65
C PRO A 80 12.60 -4.39 -10.51
N GLY A 81 13.84 -3.99 -10.13
CA GLY A 81 14.62 -2.98 -10.86
C GLY A 81 14.29 -1.53 -10.51
N SER A 82 13.39 -1.27 -9.56
CA SER A 82 13.05 0.09 -9.11
C SER A 82 13.85 0.55 -7.88
N ASP A 83 14.90 -0.15 -7.51
CA ASP A 83 15.88 0.23 -6.49
C ASP A 83 16.83 1.34 -6.95
N THR A 84 16.98 1.52 -8.27
CA THR A 84 17.77 2.55 -8.93
C THR A 84 16.98 3.23 -10.04
N GLY A 85 17.50 4.36 -10.56
CA GLY A 85 16.86 5.12 -11.66
C GLY A 85 16.45 6.55 -11.30
N ALA A 86 16.35 6.86 -10.00
CA ALA A 86 16.19 8.20 -9.43
C ALA A 86 16.66 8.19 -7.97
N THR A 87 16.75 9.38 -7.36
CA THR A 87 17.03 9.50 -5.92
C THR A 87 15.94 8.84 -5.11
N THR A 88 16.33 7.95 -4.17
CA THR A 88 15.39 7.20 -3.33
C THR A 88 16.02 6.86 -1.98
N ASP A 89 15.20 6.90 -0.92
CA ASP A 89 15.57 6.43 0.42
C ASP A 89 15.24 4.96 0.65
N ALA A 90 14.58 4.31 -0.32
CA ALA A 90 14.28 2.89 -0.26
C ALA A 90 15.56 2.06 -0.19
N LYS A 91 15.64 1.17 0.81
CA LYS A 91 16.84 0.38 1.04
C LYS A 91 16.89 -0.85 0.11
N PRO A 92 18.07 -1.24 -0.39
CA PRO A 92 18.23 -2.43 -1.23
C PRO A 92 17.68 -3.71 -0.62
N GLY A 93 17.67 -3.82 0.72
CA GLY A 93 17.10 -4.95 1.47
C GLY A 93 15.66 -5.26 1.13
N ILE A 94 14.87 -4.28 0.66
CA ILE A 94 13.49 -4.49 0.21
C ILE A 94 13.42 -5.52 -0.92
N TRP A 95 14.30 -5.41 -1.90
CA TRP A 95 14.34 -6.33 -3.05
C TRP A 95 15.15 -7.60 -2.78
N GLN A 96 16.06 -7.57 -1.80
CA GLN A 96 16.84 -8.75 -1.36
C GLN A 96 15.98 -9.74 -0.56
N ASP A 97 15.03 -9.24 0.21
CA ASP A 97 14.04 -10.03 0.95
C ASP A 97 12.64 -9.43 0.77
N PHE A 98 12.11 -9.57 -0.43
CA PHE A 98 10.81 -8.99 -0.78
C PHE A 98 9.65 -9.62 0.01
N ALA A 99 9.80 -10.89 0.43
CA ALA A 99 8.81 -11.56 1.27
C ALA A 99 8.69 -10.91 2.66
N ASP A 100 9.80 -10.48 3.28
CA ASP A 100 9.78 -9.72 4.54
C ASP A 100 9.10 -8.36 4.36
N PHE A 101 9.42 -7.66 3.26
CA PHE A 101 8.74 -6.40 2.92
C PHE A 101 7.23 -6.59 2.76
N GLN A 102 6.80 -7.62 2.01
CA GLN A 102 5.37 -7.91 1.84
C GLN A 102 4.67 -8.25 3.15
N ALA A 103 5.34 -8.99 4.06
CA ALA A 103 4.79 -9.30 5.38
C ALA A 103 4.56 -8.03 6.22
N LYS A 104 5.54 -7.13 6.26
CA LYS A 104 5.42 -5.83 6.95
C LYS A 104 4.35 -4.94 6.33
N LEU A 105 4.26 -4.94 5.01
CA LEU A 105 3.21 -4.19 4.30
C LEU A 105 1.82 -4.75 4.61
N ALA A 106 1.66 -6.07 4.66
CA ALA A 106 0.40 -6.70 5.03
C ALA A 106 -0.02 -6.33 6.46
N ASP A 107 0.94 -6.21 7.39
CA ASP A 107 0.67 -5.74 8.74
C ASP A 107 0.18 -4.28 8.73
N LEU A 108 0.84 -3.38 8.00
CA LEU A 108 0.39 -2.00 7.85
C LEU A 108 -1.02 -1.92 7.24
N GLN A 109 -1.29 -2.69 6.20
CA GLN A 109 -2.61 -2.73 5.55
C GLN A 109 -3.70 -3.19 6.51
N ARG A 110 -3.43 -4.23 7.30
CA ARG A 110 -4.36 -4.73 8.32
C ARG A 110 -4.61 -3.70 9.42
N GLU A 111 -3.55 -3.13 9.98
CA GLU A 111 -3.65 -2.19 11.09
C GLU A 111 -4.26 -0.84 10.66
N SER A 112 -3.97 -0.36 9.45
CA SER A 112 -4.60 0.85 8.92
C SER A 112 -6.09 0.64 8.62
N GLN A 113 -6.49 -0.53 8.15
CA GLN A 113 -7.90 -0.87 7.98
C GLN A 113 -8.62 -0.95 9.34
N ALA A 114 -7.99 -1.54 10.35
CA ALA A 114 -8.51 -1.56 11.71
C ALA A 114 -8.64 -0.14 12.27
N LEU A 115 -7.68 0.75 12.01
CA LEU A 115 -7.73 2.16 12.41
C LEU A 115 -8.93 2.88 11.78
N ALA A 116 -9.15 2.70 10.48
CA ALA A 116 -10.30 3.29 9.78
C ALA A 116 -11.64 2.82 10.39
N THR A 117 -11.75 1.51 10.66
CA THR A 117 -12.95 0.92 11.27
C THR A 117 -13.18 1.44 12.69
N THR A 118 -12.13 1.48 13.52
CA THR A 118 -12.22 1.93 14.91
C THR A 118 -12.55 3.42 14.99
N ALA A 119 -11.91 4.26 14.15
CA ALA A 119 -12.18 5.69 14.10
C ALA A 119 -13.62 5.99 13.67
N LYS A 120 -14.17 5.23 12.73
CA LYS A 120 -15.55 5.36 12.28
C LYS A 120 -16.57 5.03 13.37
N ALA A 121 -16.26 4.14 14.30
CA ALA A 121 -17.09 3.82 15.44
C ALA A 121 -17.16 4.94 16.50
N GLY A 122 -16.23 5.90 16.49
CA GLY A 122 -16.28 7.14 17.26
C GLY A 122 -15.77 7.06 18.70
N ASP A 123 -15.21 5.93 19.16
CA ASP A 123 -14.55 5.82 20.46
C ASP A 123 -13.14 6.42 20.39
N GLU A 124 -12.92 7.56 21.06
CA GLU A 124 -11.66 8.28 21.05
C GLU A 124 -10.51 7.45 21.66
N ALA A 125 -10.74 6.80 22.80
CA ALA A 125 -9.71 6.04 23.49
C ALA A 125 -9.25 4.82 22.66
N ALA A 126 -10.22 4.08 22.10
CA ALA A 126 -9.95 2.96 21.22
C ALA A 126 -9.22 3.41 19.93
N THR A 127 -9.62 4.55 19.37
CA THR A 127 -9.01 5.14 18.17
C THR A 127 -7.55 5.52 18.42
N LYS A 128 -7.25 6.18 19.55
CA LYS A 128 -5.87 6.54 19.95
C LYS A 128 -5.00 5.30 20.15
N ALA A 129 -5.53 4.26 20.80
CA ALA A 129 -4.81 3.00 21.01
C ALA A 129 -4.50 2.30 19.68
N GLN A 130 -5.48 2.23 18.78
CA GLN A 130 -5.28 1.64 17.46
C GLN A 130 -4.32 2.46 16.58
N PHE A 131 -4.33 3.78 16.68
CA PHE A 131 -3.37 4.64 16.00
C PHE A 131 -1.93 4.32 16.40
N ILE A 132 -1.67 4.19 17.71
CA ILE A 132 -0.33 3.84 18.22
C ILE A 132 0.12 2.49 17.68
N LYS A 133 -0.77 1.51 17.63
CA LYS A 133 -0.50 0.19 17.06
C LYS A 133 -0.16 0.28 15.57
N THR A 134 -0.93 1.04 14.81
CA THR A 134 -0.70 1.25 13.37
C THR A 134 0.62 1.98 13.12
N ALA A 135 0.99 2.94 13.97
CA ALA A 135 2.26 3.67 13.85
C ALA A 135 3.50 2.79 14.14
N GLY A 136 3.32 1.65 14.78
CA GLY A 136 4.37 0.68 15.10
C GLY A 136 4.63 -0.38 14.02
N THR A 137 3.81 -0.40 12.96
CA THR A 137 3.99 -1.30 11.81
C THR A 137 4.91 -0.68 10.78
#